data_6c0daa7d0a0dde328ca19c4f90d5cada
#
_entry.id   6c0daa7d0a0dde328ca19c4f90d5cada
#
_cell.length_a   1.000
_cell.length_b   1.000
_cell.length_c   1.000
_cell.angle_alpha   90.00
_cell.angle_beta   90.00
_cell.angle_gamma   90.00
#
_symmetry.space_group_name_H-M   'P 1'
#
loop_
_entity.id
_entity.type
_entity.pdbx_description
1 polymer ?
#
loop_
_entity_poly.entity_id
_entity_poly.type
_entity_poly.pdbx_seq_one_letter_code
_entity_poly.pdbx_strand_id
1 'polypeptide(L)'
;MQTVEEFARQVLAGMEDAVPSALASVREQKAFALDAQENVGPNNPDRGDVLDIRTHNTAVSQFLDNLLKLKATLTLMRGGDGMDPEFAAEGLAVPLTDYLWAIEYEKQRIDLFGYVEARGFFDSTYDLACALRTTPELHQALPACKLVVCDELHDINEASFCIIETLLNVHQPYFVGVGDKDQVIYSHLGADDAFLQYRIAASFPDCATFPLSMTYRHGPHLAYAMEAFKNKAVESNLPLRTEIYEAPYADQPGACGQQVVEAVLQWQQDGKPLDACCILFRDQHQSIDIENALMQAQIQYRTLTMHSYLQRDEILFLRGMLAIALGDFHHVASPETRAAIVEALATFAEVPLTPQELSEAKATIARDPATLEYFFEGQIKRVGNPAARARIERAVEYLRGLEPAAPAHAALAAVCEFVEMEKLAQRLYVHPYEASVVTKCVSGFIATARNLNQNLPDFSAWIGTAEKVAGARPGKATVLLDCVANVKGKEFDHVILPFLDQGEFPNPLRTLSEEENLFYVAATRAKSRLTLIPAQDPARRSPFIARMQLAGTLNRANNAVRRNLAVPTATAGRRDLKVAYANKDAVKSLGAQWDRTRKVWYVPDHLDLEPFRNWLAEP
;
A
#
# COMPACT_ATOMS: atom_id res chain seq x y z
N MET A 1 -22.58 -4.92 -2.88
CA MET A 1 -21.44 -4.00 -3.09
C MET A 1 -20.49 -4.71 -4.01
N GLN A 2 -19.95 -4.04 -5.01
CA GLN A 2 -18.98 -4.56 -5.98
C GLN A 2 -17.99 -3.46 -6.35
N THR A 3 -16.82 -3.82 -6.82
CA THR A 3 -15.84 -2.87 -7.36
C THR A 3 -16.25 -2.42 -8.76
N VAL A 4 -15.70 -1.30 -9.25
CA VAL A 4 -15.92 -0.85 -10.65
C VAL A 4 -15.44 -1.92 -11.64
N GLU A 5 -14.33 -2.62 -11.32
CA GLU A 5 -13.79 -3.71 -12.15
C GLU A 5 -14.75 -4.90 -12.22
N GLU A 6 -15.36 -5.30 -11.09
CA GLU A 6 -16.36 -6.36 -11.08
C GLU A 6 -17.63 -5.97 -11.85
N PHE A 7 -18.07 -4.71 -11.71
CA PHE A 7 -19.20 -4.18 -12.47
C PHE A 7 -18.89 -4.20 -13.98
N ALA A 8 -17.75 -3.67 -14.38
CA ALA A 8 -17.34 -3.63 -15.78
C ALA A 8 -17.27 -5.03 -16.40
N ARG A 9 -16.67 -6.00 -15.67
CA ARG A 9 -16.60 -7.40 -16.12
C ARG A 9 -17.97 -8.03 -16.31
N GLN A 10 -18.92 -7.75 -15.41
CA GLN A 10 -20.30 -8.27 -15.56
C GLN A 10 -21.02 -7.67 -16.76
N VAL A 11 -20.84 -6.38 -17.02
CA VAL A 11 -21.43 -5.69 -18.17
C VAL A 11 -20.85 -6.26 -19.47
N LEU A 12 -19.52 -6.35 -19.57
CA LEU A 12 -18.83 -6.90 -20.74
C LEU A 12 -19.23 -8.36 -21.02
N ALA A 13 -19.36 -9.20 -19.98
CA ALA A 13 -19.80 -10.58 -20.13
C ALA A 13 -21.22 -10.70 -20.73
N GLY A 14 -22.06 -9.67 -20.64
CA GLY A 14 -23.35 -9.59 -21.32
C GLY A 14 -23.30 -9.07 -22.76
N MET A 15 -22.17 -8.50 -23.17
CA MET A 15 -21.96 -7.89 -24.49
C MET A 15 -21.12 -8.77 -25.43
N GLU A 16 -20.31 -9.67 -24.87
CA GLU A 16 -19.33 -10.46 -25.60
C GLU A 16 -19.81 -11.89 -25.84
N ASP A 17 -19.51 -12.41 -27.04
CA ASP A 17 -19.87 -13.77 -27.42
C ASP A 17 -18.97 -14.83 -26.77
N ALA A 18 -17.76 -14.44 -26.35
CA ALA A 18 -16.77 -15.31 -25.71
C ALA A 18 -16.19 -14.65 -24.46
N VAL A 19 -15.89 -15.46 -23.44
CA VAL A 19 -15.26 -14.99 -22.21
C VAL A 19 -13.74 -15.00 -22.40
N PRO A 20 -13.06 -13.86 -22.29
CA PRO A 20 -11.59 -13.78 -22.36
C PRO A 20 -10.91 -14.60 -21.27
N SER A 21 -9.69 -15.09 -21.56
CA SER A 21 -8.84 -15.76 -20.57
C SER A 21 -8.49 -14.79 -19.44
N ALA A 22 -8.65 -15.24 -18.20
CA ALA A 22 -8.30 -14.43 -17.05
C ALA A 22 -6.80 -14.56 -16.72
N LEU A 23 -6.06 -13.47 -16.72
CA LEU A 23 -4.71 -13.37 -16.13
C LEU A 23 -4.88 -13.15 -14.61
N ALA A 24 -5.22 -14.21 -13.89
CA ALA A 24 -5.72 -14.13 -12.52
C ALA A 24 -4.62 -13.87 -11.47
N SER A 25 -3.35 -14.05 -11.83
CA SER A 25 -2.20 -13.83 -10.94
C SER A 25 -1.21 -12.83 -11.50
N VAL A 26 -0.49 -12.15 -10.61
CA VAL A 26 0.62 -11.26 -10.99
C VAL A 26 1.66 -12.01 -11.83
N ARG A 27 1.89 -13.30 -11.56
CA ARG A 27 2.82 -14.12 -12.32
C ARG A 27 2.38 -14.29 -13.78
N GLU A 28 1.10 -14.55 -14.01
CA GLU A 28 0.54 -14.69 -15.37
C GLU A 28 0.60 -13.36 -16.12
N GLN A 29 0.27 -12.25 -15.45
CA GLN A 29 0.37 -10.92 -16.05
C GLN A 29 1.82 -10.56 -16.42
N LYS A 30 2.79 -10.88 -15.55
CA LYS A 30 4.22 -10.68 -15.85
C LYS A 30 4.69 -11.50 -17.04
N ALA A 31 4.29 -12.76 -17.12
CA ALA A 31 4.62 -13.61 -18.27
C ALA A 31 4.05 -13.03 -19.55
N PHE A 32 2.78 -12.67 -19.54
CA PHE A 32 2.10 -12.03 -20.67
C PHE A 32 2.75 -10.70 -21.08
N ALA A 33 3.15 -9.90 -20.12
CA ALA A 33 3.87 -8.66 -20.37
C ALA A 33 5.25 -8.89 -21.02
N LEU A 34 5.99 -9.91 -20.58
CA LEU A 34 7.28 -10.26 -21.16
C LEU A 34 7.14 -10.74 -22.62
N ASP A 35 6.11 -11.53 -22.92
CA ASP A 35 5.85 -11.95 -24.29
C ASP A 35 5.55 -10.75 -25.20
N ALA A 36 4.77 -9.76 -24.71
CA ALA A 36 4.52 -8.52 -25.43
C ALA A 36 5.77 -7.67 -25.63
N GLN A 37 6.69 -7.69 -24.67
CA GLN A 37 7.93 -6.92 -24.69
C GLN A 37 8.83 -7.28 -25.90
N GLU A 38 8.84 -8.54 -26.32
CA GLU A 38 9.65 -9.01 -27.45
C GLU A 38 9.36 -8.25 -28.75
N ASN A 39 8.16 -7.66 -28.89
CA ASN A 39 7.72 -6.90 -30.05
C ASN A 39 8.04 -5.40 -29.97
N VAL A 40 8.44 -4.86 -28.82
CA VAL A 40 8.65 -3.40 -28.63
C VAL A 40 9.78 -2.89 -29.54
N GLY A 41 10.95 -3.53 -29.53
CA GLY A 41 12.09 -3.17 -30.38
C GLY A 41 11.80 -3.35 -31.87
N PRO A 42 11.38 -4.54 -32.33
CA PRO A 42 11.06 -4.81 -33.73
C PRO A 42 10.00 -3.86 -34.31
N ASN A 43 9.00 -3.47 -33.54
CA ASN A 43 7.94 -2.58 -34.02
C ASN A 43 8.30 -1.08 -33.93
N ASN A 44 9.44 -0.74 -33.33
CA ASN A 44 9.94 0.64 -33.20
C ASN A 44 11.41 0.76 -33.64
N PRO A 45 11.77 0.37 -34.88
CA PRO A 45 13.16 0.30 -35.33
C PRO A 45 13.86 1.66 -35.33
N ASP A 46 13.13 2.74 -35.59
CA ASP A 46 13.67 4.11 -35.63
C ASP A 46 14.00 4.69 -34.25
N ARG A 47 13.63 3.98 -33.17
CA ARG A 47 13.79 4.41 -31.77
C ARG A 47 14.74 3.51 -30.96
N GLY A 48 15.41 2.57 -31.60
CA GLY A 48 16.24 1.56 -30.94
C GLY A 48 17.29 2.11 -29.96
N ASP A 49 17.88 3.27 -30.29
CA ASP A 49 18.88 3.92 -29.43
C ASP A 49 18.30 4.62 -28.19
N VAL A 50 16.98 4.81 -28.14
CA VAL A 50 16.27 5.50 -27.04
C VAL A 50 15.55 4.52 -26.11
N LEU A 51 15.30 3.29 -26.59
CA LEU A 51 14.56 2.30 -25.83
C LEU A 51 15.43 1.63 -24.75
N ASP A 52 15.07 1.83 -23.50
CA ASP A 52 15.69 1.14 -22.36
C ASP A 52 14.82 -0.07 -21.94
N ILE A 53 15.00 -1.17 -22.64
CA ILE A 53 14.23 -2.40 -22.44
C ILE A 53 14.81 -3.19 -21.28
N ARG A 54 14.03 -3.36 -20.21
CA ARG A 54 14.38 -4.09 -18.98
C ARG A 54 13.40 -5.22 -18.75
N THR A 55 13.89 -6.44 -18.59
CA THR A 55 13.06 -7.65 -18.48
C THR A 55 13.15 -8.36 -17.13
N HIS A 56 13.92 -7.83 -16.16
CA HIS A 56 13.99 -8.41 -14.84
C HIS A 56 12.66 -8.18 -14.05
N ASN A 57 12.40 -9.04 -13.09
CA ASN A 57 11.11 -9.11 -12.37
C ASN A 57 10.61 -7.77 -11.81
N THR A 58 11.52 -6.93 -11.31
CA THR A 58 11.21 -5.59 -10.78
C THR A 58 10.78 -4.64 -11.88
N ALA A 59 11.50 -4.60 -13.02
CA ALA A 59 11.14 -3.74 -14.14
C ALA A 59 9.77 -4.10 -14.73
N VAL A 60 9.47 -5.40 -14.83
CA VAL A 60 8.15 -5.87 -15.27
C VAL A 60 7.06 -5.46 -14.28
N SER A 61 7.34 -5.48 -12.96
CA SER A 61 6.38 -4.95 -11.96
C SER A 61 6.13 -3.45 -12.16
N GLN A 62 7.17 -2.66 -12.35
CA GLN A 62 7.06 -1.21 -12.60
C GLN A 62 6.32 -0.92 -13.91
N PHE A 63 6.58 -1.70 -14.95
CA PHE A 63 5.81 -1.63 -16.19
C PHE A 63 4.32 -1.88 -15.94
N LEU A 64 3.95 -2.90 -15.15
CA LEU A 64 2.54 -3.17 -14.82
C LEU A 64 1.88 -2.00 -14.07
N ASP A 65 2.60 -1.33 -13.17
CA ASP A 65 2.10 -0.13 -12.48
C ASP A 65 1.90 1.04 -13.47
N ASN A 66 2.84 1.25 -14.39
CA ASN A 66 2.71 2.23 -15.45
C ASN A 66 1.58 1.90 -16.43
N LEU A 67 1.40 0.62 -16.77
CA LEU A 67 0.28 0.14 -17.59
C LEU A 67 -1.07 0.44 -16.91
N LEU A 68 -1.19 0.18 -15.61
CA LEU A 68 -2.39 0.53 -14.84
C LEU A 68 -2.68 2.03 -14.91
N LYS A 69 -1.66 2.89 -14.74
CA LYS A 69 -1.78 4.34 -14.84
C LYS A 69 -2.26 4.78 -16.23
N LEU A 70 -1.66 4.24 -17.29
CA LEU A 70 -2.02 4.54 -18.67
C LEU A 70 -3.48 4.16 -19.00
N LYS A 71 -3.91 3.00 -18.51
CA LYS A 71 -5.31 2.52 -18.64
C LYS A 71 -6.28 3.36 -17.81
N ALA A 72 -5.92 3.65 -16.56
CA ALA A 72 -6.73 4.43 -15.64
C ALA A 72 -7.02 5.84 -16.16
N THR A 73 -6.07 6.45 -16.86
CA THR A 73 -6.19 7.78 -17.47
C THR A 73 -6.76 7.78 -18.90
N LEU A 74 -7.03 6.60 -19.45
CA LEU A 74 -7.45 6.37 -20.84
C LEU A 74 -6.45 6.95 -21.88
N THR A 75 -5.19 7.06 -21.52
CA THR A 75 -4.16 7.65 -22.40
C THR A 75 -3.81 6.73 -23.57
N LEU A 76 -3.85 5.42 -23.38
CA LEU A 76 -3.66 4.45 -24.46
C LEU A 76 -4.75 4.56 -25.53
N MET A 77 -5.99 4.83 -25.14
CA MET A 77 -7.09 5.09 -26.07
C MET A 77 -6.84 6.36 -26.91
N ARG A 78 -6.35 7.43 -26.26
CA ARG A 78 -6.05 8.71 -26.94
C ARG A 78 -4.87 8.59 -27.92
N GLY A 79 -3.91 7.71 -27.65
CA GLY A 79 -2.79 7.42 -28.56
C GLY A 79 -3.23 6.87 -29.91
N GLY A 80 -4.40 6.22 -30.00
CA GLY A 80 -5.04 5.81 -31.25
C GLY A 80 -5.49 6.99 -32.15
N ASP A 81 -5.65 8.18 -31.59
CA ASP A 81 -6.07 9.40 -32.29
C ASP A 81 -4.89 10.20 -32.91
N GLY A 82 -3.70 9.58 -33.06
CA GLY A 82 -2.54 10.20 -33.66
C GLY A 82 -1.70 11.08 -32.72
N MET A 83 -1.86 10.94 -31.41
CA MET A 83 -1.00 11.60 -30.42
C MET A 83 0.41 11.02 -30.48
N ASP A 84 1.44 11.89 -30.43
CA ASP A 84 2.82 11.46 -30.38
C ASP A 84 3.07 10.65 -29.08
N PRO A 85 3.62 9.43 -29.17
CA PRO A 85 3.93 8.60 -28.02
C PRO A 85 4.83 9.28 -26.98
N GLU A 86 5.80 10.10 -27.40
CA GLU A 86 6.68 10.84 -26.49
C GLU A 86 5.90 11.86 -25.65
N PHE A 87 5.02 12.62 -26.30
CA PHE A 87 4.18 13.59 -25.61
C PHE A 87 3.20 12.92 -24.63
N ALA A 88 2.61 11.78 -25.03
CA ALA A 88 1.71 11.02 -24.18
C ALA A 88 2.43 10.44 -22.93
N ALA A 89 3.62 9.90 -23.11
CA ALA A 89 4.45 9.34 -22.07
C ALA A 89 4.94 10.43 -21.08
N GLU A 90 5.45 11.55 -21.61
CA GLU A 90 5.92 12.69 -20.81
C GLU A 90 4.80 13.30 -19.97
N GLY A 91 3.61 13.48 -20.55
CA GLY A 91 2.45 14.05 -19.86
C GLY A 91 1.99 13.27 -18.61
N LEU A 92 2.34 11.99 -18.52
CA LEU A 92 2.06 11.14 -17.36
C LEU A 92 3.31 10.79 -16.52
N ALA A 93 4.48 11.31 -16.88
CA ALA A 93 5.75 10.90 -16.30
C ALA A 93 5.95 9.37 -16.32
N VAL A 94 5.64 8.74 -17.47
CA VAL A 94 5.87 7.32 -17.76
C VAL A 94 7.02 7.23 -18.78
N PRO A 95 7.98 6.28 -18.63
CA PRO A 95 9.01 6.08 -19.64
C PRO A 95 8.41 5.78 -21.02
N LEU A 96 9.02 6.32 -22.06
CA LEU A 96 8.60 6.06 -23.46
C LEU A 96 8.59 4.55 -23.76
N THR A 97 9.60 3.83 -23.28
CA THR A 97 9.68 2.37 -23.43
C THR A 97 8.46 1.67 -22.86
N ASP A 98 8.02 2.06 -21.66
CA ASP A 98 6.85 1.47 -21.00
C ASP A 98 5.55 1.84 -21.72
N TYR A 99 5.46 3.05 -22.26
CA TYR A 99 4.31 3.45 -23.08
C TYR A 99 4.19 2.61 -24.36
N LEU A 100 5.31 2.41 -25.08
CA LEU A 100 5.35 1.57 -26.27
C LEU A 100 5.11 0.10 -25.95
N TRP A 101 5.64 -0.36 -24.82
CA TRP A 101 5.36 -1.71 -24.31
C TRP A 101 3.87 -1.90 -23.97
N ALA A 102 3.24 -0.90 -23.38
CA ALA A 102 1.80 -0.94 -23.14
C ALA A 102 0.97 -1.05 -24.44
N ILE A 103 1.42 -0.40 -25.52
CA ILE A 103 0.79 -0.56 -26.84
C ILE A 103 0.91 -2.01 -27.34
N GLU A 104 2.11 -2.62 -27.23
CA GLU A 104 2.30 -4.02 -27.64
C GLU A 104 1.52 -4.99 -26.74
N TYR A 105 1.44 -4.70 -25.42
CA TYR A 105 0.60 -5.45 -24.50
C TYR A 105 -0.87 -5.42 -24.90
N GLU A 106 -1.40 -4.25 -25.27
CA GLU A 106 -2.80 -4.13 -25.72
C GLU A 106 -3.03 -4.84 -27.07
N LYS A 107 -2.09 -4.77 -28.01
CA LYS A 107 -2.17 -5.52 -29.27
C LYS A 107 -2.21 -7.03 -29.03
N GLN A 108 -1.42 -7.53 -28.10
CA GLN A 108 -1.37 -8.95 -27.77
C GLN A 108 -2.65 -9.45 -27.07
N ARG A 109 -3.38 -8.57 -26.38
CA ARG A 109 -4.66 -8.92 -25.75
C ARG A 109 -5.81 -9.07 -26.73
N ILE A 110 -5.67 -8.62 -27.98
CA ILE A 110 -6.73 -8.52 -28.97
C ILE A 110 -6.35 -9.40 -30.17
N ASP A 111 -7.28 -10.23 -30.63
CA ASP A 111 -7.09 -11.05 -31.82
C ASP A 111 -7.13 -10.23 -33.13
N LEU A 112 -6.90 -10.89 -34.24
CA LEU A 112 -6.92 -10.29 -35.57
C LEU A 112 -8.31 -9.74 -36.00
N PHE A 113 -9.37 -10.12 -35.31
CA PHE A 113 -10.75 -9.70 -35.55
C PHE A 113 -11.21 -8.61 -34.59
N GLY A 114 -10.36 -8.23 -33.61
CA GLY A 114 -10.68 -7.22 -32.60
C GLY A 114 -11.35 -7.75 -31.33
N TYR A 115 -11.42 -9.07 -31.15
CA TYR A 115 -11.94 -9.66 -29.91
C TYR A 115 -10.86 -9.71 -28.83
N VAL A 116 -11.26 -9.40 -27.59
CA VAL A 116 -10.35 -9.48 -26.42
C VAL A 116 -10.14 -10.94 -26.03
N GLU A 117 -8.90 -11.42 -26.07
CA GLU A 117 -8.55 -12.80 -25.72
C GLU A 117 -8.09 -12.96 -24.26
N ALA A 118 -7.54 -11.90 -23.65
CA ALA A 118 -7.02 -11.94 -22.29
C ALA A 118 -7.34 -10.67 -21.49
N ARG A 119 -7.66 -10.83 -20.19
CA ARG A 119 -7.87 -9.75 -19.23
C ARG A 119 -7.10 -9.99 -17.94
N GLY A 120 -6.32 -9.01 -17.54
CA GLY A 120 -5.68 -8.91 -16.24
C GLY A 120 -6.46 -8.01 -15.26
N PHE A 121 -5.76 -7.51 -14.26
CA PHE A 121 -6.32 -6.56 -13.29
C PHE A 121 -6.63 -5.22 -13.95
N PHE A 122 -7.79 -4.66 -13.65
CA PHE A 122 -8.27 -3.39 -14.17
C PHE A 122 -8.62 -3.37 -15.69
N ASP A 123 -8.41 -4.44 -16.42
CA ASP A 123 -8.66 -4.48 -17.86
C ASP A 123 -10.13 -4.37 -18.21
N SER A 124 -11.04 -4.94 -17.39
CA SER A 124 -12.47 -4.82 -17.65
C SER A 124 -12.97 -3.37 -17.51
N THR A 125 -12.44 -2.63 -16.53
CA THR A 125 -12.75 -1.20 -16.35
C THR A 125 -12.29 -0.39 -17.56
N TYR A 126 -11.05 -0.62 -18.02
CA TYR A 126 -10.50 0.04 -19.20
C TYR A 126 -11.28 -0.31 -20.48
N ASP A 127 -11.50 -1.59 -20.74
CA ASP A 127 -12.20 -2.07 -21.94
C ASP A 127 -13.63 -1.52 -22.03
N LEU A 128 -14.38 -1.55 -20.91
CA LEU A 128 -15.73 -0.99 -20.86
C LEU A 128 -15.71 0.54 -21.09
N ALA A 129 -14.79 1.27 -20.45
CA ALA A 129 -14.67 2.71 -20.64
C ALA A 129 -14.35 3.07 -22.10
N CYS A 130 -13.44 2.32 -22.73
CA CYS A 130 -13.13 2.49 -24.17
C CYS A 130 -14.36 2.21 -25.05
N ALA A 131 -15.06 1.08 -24.80
CA ALA A 131 -16.26 0.71 -25.56
C ALA A 131 -17.36 1.78 -25.45
N LEU A 132 -17.62 2.29 -24.24
CA LEU A 132 -18.62 3.33 -24.00
C LEU A 132 -18.25 4.66 -24.68
N ARG A 133 -16.96 5.02 -24.79
CA ARG A 133 -16.53 6.24 -25.48
C ARG A 133 -16.57 6.12 -26.99
N THR A 134 -16.25 4.94 -27.54
CA THR A 134 -16.17 4.74 -29.00
C THR A 134 -17.49 4.36 -29.63
N THR A 135 -18.41 3.74 -28.89
CA THR A 135 -19.65 3.15 -29.40
C THR A 135 -20.86 3.56 -28.54
N PRO A 136 -21.47 4.73 -28.81
CA PRO A 136 -22.59 5.24 -28.01
C PRO A 136 -23.80 4.30 -27.94
N GLU A 137 -23.96 3.41 -28.92
CA GLU A 137 -25.03 2.42 -28.96
C GLU A 137 -24.97 1.44 -27.77
N LEU A 138 -23.76 1.19 -27.25
CA LEU A 138 -23.53 0.34 -26.09
C LEU A 138 -23.99 0.95 -24.77
N HIS A 139 -24.26 2.25 -24.73
CA HIS A 139 -24.78 2.90 -23.51
C HIS A 139 -26.07 2.24 -23.00
N GLN A 140 -26.91 1.73 -23.90
CA GLN A 140 -28.18 1.05 -23.55
C GLN A 140 -27.97 -0.37 -22.97
N ALA A 141 -26.76 -0.93 -23.11
CA ALA A 141 -26.42 -2.21 -22.50
C ALA A 141 -26.04 -2.09 -21.02
N LEU A 142 -25.81 -0.88 -20.52
CA LEU A 142 -25.61 -0.67 -19.09
C LEU A 142 -26.88 -1.04 -18.30
N PRO A 143 -26.74 -1.72 -17.15
CA PRO A 143 -27.90 -2.18 -16.38
C PRO A 143 -28.69 -0.98 -15.82
N ALA A 144 -30.00 -0.99 -16.03
CA ALA A 144 -30.87 0.02 -15.46
C ALA A 144 -30.92 -0.10 -13.93
N CYS A 145 -30.67 1.01 -13.24
CA CYS A 145 -30.73 1.09 -11.79
C CYS A 145 -31.45 2.36 -11.34
N LYS A 146 -32.01 2.34 -10.12
CA LYS A 146 -32.70 3.48 -9.52
C LYS A 146 -31.81 4.33 -8.62
N LEU A 147 -30.73 3.75 -8.14
CA LEU A 147 -29.79 4.38 -7.22
C LEU A 147 -28.38 3.85 -7.49
N VAL A 148 -27.44 4.75 -7.58
CA VAL A 148 -25.99 4.47 -7.61
C VAL A 148 -25.38 5.05 -6.34
N VAL A 149 -24.67 4.24 -5.58
CA VAL A 149 -23.90 4.68 -4.41
C VAL A 149 -22.43 4.37 -4.66
N CYS A 150 -21.60 5.40 -4.68
CA CYS A 150 -20.14 5.29 -4.82
C CYS A 150 -19.47 5.67 -3.50
N ASP A 151 -18.80 4.72 -2.88
CA ASP A 151 -17.92 4.97 -1.73
C ASP A 151 -16.49 5.21 -2.22
N GLU A 152 -15.67 5.89 -1.42
CA GLU A 152 -14.27 6.26 -1.74
C GLU A 152 -14.14 6.97 -3.11
N LEU A 153 -15.06 7.88 -3.41
CA LEU A 153 -15.14 8.58 -4.69
C LEU A 153 -13.85 9.34 -5.09
N HIS A 154 -13.01 9.64 -4.13
CA HIS A 154 -11.70 10.27 -4.33
C HIS A 154 -10.62 9.31 -4.88
N ASP A 155 -10.89 8.01 -4.94
CA ASP A 155 -9.99 7.01 -5.53
C ASP A 155 -10.33 6.67 -7.00
N ILE A 156 -11.39 7.24 -7.55
CA ILE A 156 -11.72 7.00 -8.95
C ILE A 156 -10.73 7.70 -9.88
N ASN A 157 -10.64 7.14 -11.07
CA ASN A 157 -9.83 7.63 -12.18
C ASN A 157 -10.69 7.88 -13.41
N GLU A 158 -10.09 8.34 -14.51
CA GLU A 158 -10.82 8.70 -15.73
C GLU A 158 -11.63 7.53 -16.32
N ALA A 159 -11.10 6.30 -16.31
CA ALA A 159 -11.81 5.13 -16.82
C ALA A 159 -13.05 4.80 -15.96
N SER A 160 -12.88 4.80 -14.64
CA SER A 160 -13.99 4.57 -13.71
C SER A 160 -15.03 5.69 -13.78
N PHE A 161 -14.57 6.95 -13.89
CA PHE A 161 -15.46 8.09 -14.02
C PHE A 161 -16.30 8.02 -15.32
N CYS A 162 -15.68 7.65 -16.45
CA CYS A 162 -16.37 7.46 -17.72
C CYS A 162 -17.55 6.48 -17.60
N ILE A 163 -17.36 5.35 -16.91
CA ILE A 163 -18.41 4.35 -16.70
C ILE A 163 -19.54 4.92 -15.83
N ILE A 164 -19.18 5.56 -14.71
CA ILE A 164 -20.16 6.14 -13.77
C ILE A 164 -20.94 7.26 -14.46
N GLU A 165 -20.26 8.18 -15.13
CA GLU A 165 -20.87 9.31 -15.85
C GLU A 165 -21.84 8.83 -16.93
N THR A 166 -21.45 7.82 -17.72
CA THR A 166 -22.33 7.24 -18.75
C THR A 166 -23.57 6.58 -18.12
N LEU A 167 -23.39 5.80 -17.04
CA LEU A 167 -24.49 5.17 -16.32
C LEU A 167 -25.50 6.21 -15.77
N LEU A 168 -25.00 7.29 -15.19
CA LEU A 168 -25.83 8.37 -14.65
C LEU A 168 -26.56 9.14 -15.75
N ASN A 169 -25.93 9.37 -16.90
CA ASN A 169 -26.54 10.07 -18.03
C ASN A 169 -27.62 9.25 -18.73
N VAL A 170 -27.42 7.94 -18.88
CA VAL A 170 -28.35 7.07 -19.64
C VAL A 170 -29.59 6.75 -18.83
N HIS A 171 -29.46 6.40 -17.56
CA HIS A 171 -30.56 5.90 -16.74
C HIS A 171 -31.09 6.92 -15.72
N GLN A 172 -30.40 8.04 -15.53
CA GLN A 172 -30.75 9.11 -14.58
C GLN A 172 -31.14 8.58 -13.18
N PRO A 173 -30.37 7.65 -12.59
CA PRO A 173 -30.63 7.15 -11.25
C PRO A 173 -30.36 8.24 -10.22
N TYR A 174 -30.89 8.09 -9.02
CA TYR A 174 -30.37 8.85 -7.87
C TYR A 174 -28.89 8.51 -7.66
N PHE A 175 -28.08 9.52 -7.36
CA PHE A 175 -26.65 9.36 -7.13
C PHE A 175 -26.26 9.81 -5.73
N VAL A 176 -25.46 9.00 -5.04
CA VAL A 176 -24.81 9.34 -3.78
C VAL A 176 -23.34 8.97 -3.90
N GLY A 177 -22.48 9.98 -3.89
CA GLY A 177 -21.02 9.80 -3.86
C GLY A 177 -20.46 10.24 -2.52
N VAL A 178 -19.59 9.43 -1.92
CA VAL A 178 -18.91 9.73 -0.66
C VAL A 178 -17.41 9.65 -0.86
N GLY A 179 -16.66 10.62 -0.31
CA GLY A 179 -15.21 10.64 -0.42
C GLY A 179 -14.57 11.74 0.43
N ASP A 180 -13.26 11.67 0.56
CA ASP A 180 -12.46 12.68 1.25
C ASP A 180 -11.24 13.05 0.38
N LYS A 181 -11.22 14.27 -0.16
CA LYS A 181 -10.13 14.76 -1.02
C LYS A 181 -8.74 14.68 -0.35
N ASP A 182 -8.70 14.68 0.97
CA ASP A 182 -7.46 14.59 1.74
C ASP A 182 -7.00 13.14 1.99
N GLN A 183 -7.66 12.16 1.39
CA GLN A 183 -7.28 10.73 1.42
C GLN A 183 -6.88 10.19 0.04
N VAL A 184 -6.64 11.05 -0.94
CA VAL A 184 -6.07 10.66 -2.24
C VAL A 184 -4.60 10.28 -2.05
N ILE A 185 -4.29 9.00 -2.10
CA ILE A 185 -2.94 8.43 -1.96
C ILE A 185 -2.56 7.52 -3.13
N TYR A 186 -3.46 7.31 -4.08
CA TYR A 186 -3.27 6.49 -5.28
C TYR A 186 -3.18 7.32 -6.56
N SER A 187 -2.62 8.54 -6.48
CA SER A 187 -2.41 9.42 -7.65
C SER A 187 -1.54 8.76 -8.73
N HIS A 188 -0.60 7.90 -8.32
CA HIS A 188 0.21 7.08 -9.23
C HIS A 188 -0.62 6.07 -10.06
N LEU A 189 -1.85 5.75 -9.64
CA LEU A 189 -2.83 4.94 -10.37
C LEU A 189 -3.94 5.78 -11.02
N GLY A 190 -3.73 7.09 -11.16
CA GLY A 190 -4.67 8.00 -11.80
C GLY A 190 -5.83 8.48 -10.93
N ALA A 191 -5.82 8.19 -9.62
CA ALA A 191 -6.77 8.79 -8.68
C ALA A 191 -6.51 10.29 -8.55
N ASP A 192 -7.58 11.10 -8.58
CA ASP A 192 -7.49 12.55 -8.51
C ASP A 192 -8.70 13.12 -7.74
N ASP A 193 -8.44 14.05 -6.83
CA ASP A 193 -9.47 14.74 -6.07
C ASP A 193 -10.38 15.63 -6.94
N ALA A 194 -9.94 15.95 -8.15
CA ALA A 194 -10.72 16.69 -9.14
C ALA A 194 -12.07 16.01 -9.44
N PHE A 195 -12.13 14.69 -9.42
CA PHE A 195 -13.39 13.96 -9.64
C PHE A 195 -14.41 14.28 -8.56
N LEU A 196 -13.99 14.30 -7.30
CA LEU A 196 -14.84 14.65 -6.16
C LEU A 196 -15.14 16.15 -6.11
N GLN A 197 -14.16 17.02 -6.36
CA GLN A 197 -14.27 18.46 -6.14
C GLN A 197 -15.06 19.18 -7.24
N TYR A 198 -14.82 18.86 -8.52
CA TYR A 198 -15.44 19.62 -9.63
C TYR A 198 -15.95 18.78 -10.80
N ARG A 199 -15.39 17.60 -11.11
CA ARG A 199 -15.80 16.83 -12.30
C ARG A 199 -17.26 16.40 -12.20
N ILE A 200 -17.67 15.85 -11.06
CA ILE A 200 -19.07 15.45 -10.82
C ILE A 200 -20.01 16.66 -10.87
N ALA A 201 -19.65 17.76 -10.21
CA ALA A 201 -20.49 18.96 -10.23
C ALA A 201 -20.58 19.62 -11.62
N ALA A 202 -19.53 19.50 -12.44
CA ALA A 202 -19.55 19.98 -13.83
C ALA A 202 -20.45 19.11 -14.71
N SER A 203 -20.38 17.78 -14.57
CA SER A 203 -21.22 16.85 -15.35
C SER A 203 -22.67 16.80 -14.85
N PHE A 204 -22.89 17.05 -13.55
CA PHE A 204 -24.19 16.98 -12.88
C PHE A 204 -24.45 18.22 -12.01
N PRO A 205 -24.83 19.37 -12.62
CA PRO A 205 -24.98 20.65 -11.89
C PRO A 205 -26.03 20.63 -10.76
N ASP A 206 -27.00 19.73 -10.84
CA ASP A 206 -28.04 19.55 -9.82
C ASP A 206 -27.58 18.71 -8.60
N CYS A 207 -26.36 18.20 -8.63
CA CYS A 207 -25.79 17.41 -7.53
C CYS A 207 -25.43 18.31 -6.36
N ALA A 208 -26.10 18.15 -5.21
CA ALA A 208 -25.80 18.92 -3.99
C ALA A 208 -24.65 18.26 -3.21
N THR A 209 -23.72 19.08 -2.71
CA THR A 209 -22.60 18.63 -1.89
C THR A 209 -22.85 18.95 -0.41
N PHE A 210 -22.67 17.95 0.44
CA PHE A 210 -22.81 18.07 1.89
C PHE A 210 -21.52 17.72 2.61
N PRO A 211 -20.99 18.57 3.49
CA PRO A 211 -19.79 18.25 4.26
C PRO A 211 -20.10 17.20 5.34
N LEU A 212 -19.26 16.17 5.45
CA LEU A 212 -19.26 15.19 6.53
C LEU A 212 -18.11 15.50 7.50
N SER A 213 -18.33 16.48 8.41
CA SER A 213 -17.31 16.94 9.36
C SER A 213 -17.21 16.09 10.63
N MET A 214 -18.26 15.30 10.93
CA MET A 214 -18.32 14.49 12.16
C MET A 214 -17.66 13.13 12.00
N THR A 215 -16.61 12.86 12.79
CA THR A 215 -16.00 11.53 12.87
C THR A 215 -16.60 10.70 14.01
N TYR A 216 -16.79 9.40 13.74
CA TYR A 216 -17.24 8.39 14.70
C TYR A 216 -16.15 7.36 15.02
N ARG A 217 -14.93 7.57 14.52
CA ARG A 217 -13.80 6.63 14.71
C ARG A 217 -13.00 6.96 15.96
N HIS A 218 -12.68 8.21 16.18
CA HIS A 218 -11.81 8.69 17.26
C HIS A 218 -12.40 9.89 17.99
N GLY A 219 -11.87 10.17 19.18
CA GLY A 219 -12.34 11.26 20.02
C GLY A 219 -11.89 12.65 19.53
N PRO A 220 -12.35 13.72 20.21
CA PRO A 220 -12.08 15.11 19.84
C PRO A 220 -10.59 15.47 19.78
N HIS A 221 -9.71 14.75 20.52
CA HIS A 221 -8.28 15.03 20.55
C HIS A 221 -7.66 14.87 19.17
N LEU A 222 -7.89 13.72 18.52
CA LEU A 222 -7.38 13.48 17.18
C LEU A 222 -8.18 14.26 16.12
N ALA A 223 -9.49 14.43 16.31
CA ALA A 223 -10.32 15.21 15.40
C ALA A 223 -9.78 16.64 15.25
N TYR A 224 -9.55 17.36 16.35
CA TYR A 224 -9.06 18.75 16.30
C TYR A 224 -7.60 18.85 15.88
N ALA A 225 -6.77 17.84 16.17
CA ALA A 225 -5.42 17.80 15.65
C ALA A 225 -5.41 17.68 14.11
N MET A 226 -6.32 16.87 13.55
CA MET A 226 -6.46 16.71 12.09
C MET A 226 -7.18 17.90 11.44
N GLU A 227 -8.11 18.57 12.15
CA GLU A 227 -8.67 19.85 11.74
C GLU A 227 -7.58 20.90 11.54
N ALA A 228 -6.68 21.04 12.53
CA ALA A 228 -5.56 21.99 12.45
C ALA A 228 -4.56 21.59 11.33
N PHE A 229 -4.28 20.30 11.20
CA PHE A 229 -3.34 19.77 10.21
C PHE A 229 -3.78 20.04 8.77
N LYS A 230 -5.06 19.76 8.44
CA LYS A 230 -5.61 19.90 7.09
C LYS A 230 -6.36 21.22 6.86
N ASN A 231 -6.50 22.04 7.88
CA ASN A 231 -7.29 23.27 7.83
C ASN A 231 -8.71 23.04 7.29
N LYS A 232 -9.37 21.98 7.79
CA LYS A 232 -10.74 21.60 7.43
C LYS A 232 -11.53 21.23 8.69
N ALA A 233 -12.85 21.44 8.69
CA ALA A 233 -13.69 21.07 9.82
C ALA A 233 -13.68 19.57 10.07
N VAL A 234 -13.19 19.14 11.23
CA VAL A 234 -13.25 17.76 11.73
C VAL A 234 -13.68 17.80 13.19
N GLU A 235 -14.83 17.22 13.49
CA GLU A 235 -15.43 17.22 14.81
C GLU A 235 -15.67 15.80 15.32
N SER A 236 -15.77 15.64 16.62
CA SER A 236 -16.16 14.37 17.25
C SER A 236 -17.01 14.65 18.49
N ASN A 237 -18.17 14.01 18.54
CA ASN A 237 -19.05 14.02 19.70
C ASN A 237 -18.86 12.77 20.59
N LEU A 238 -17.87 11.94 20.28
CA LEU A 238 -17.59 10.76 21.10
C LEU A 238 -17.09 11.19 22.49
N PRO A 239 -17.59 10.58 23.57
CA PRO A 239 -17.06 10.76 24.92
C PRO A 239 -15.75 9.98 25.11
N LEU A 240 -15.00 9.80 24.05
CA LEU A 240 -13.75 9.02 24.00
C LEU A 240 -12.57 9.98 24.03
N ARG A 241 -11.62 9.70 24.92
CA ARG A 241 -10.32 10.36 24.90
C ARG A 241 -9.39 9.56 23.99
N THR A 242 -9.09 10.10 22.80
CA THR A 242 -8.00 9.59 21.97
C THR A 242 -6.70 10.17 22.47
N GLU A 243 -5.80 9.34 22.97
CA GLU A 243 -4.51 9.75 23.50
C GLU A 243 -3.53 10.01 22.35
N ILE A 244 -2.83 11.14 22.40
CA ILE A 244 -1.75 11.45 21.45
C ILE A 244 -0.48 11.65 22.25
N TYR A 245 0.54 10.82 21.96
CA TYR A 245 1.84 10.85 22.61
C TYR A 245 2.91 11.21 21.59
N GLU A 246 3.87 12.04 22.01
CA GLU A 246 5.13 12.24 21.33
C GLU A 246 6.22 11.50 22.11
N ALA A 247 6.93 10.58 21.45
CA ALA A 247 8.03 9.80 22.02
C ALA A 247 9.31 10.03 21.18
N PRO A 248 10.01 11.15 21.37
CA PRO A 248 11.16 11.49 20.55
C PRO A 248 12.32 10.53 20.79
N TYR A 249 13.03 10.15 19.72
CA TYR A 249 14.19 9.27 19.77
C TYR A 249 15.50 10.02 19.57
N ALA A 250 16.57 9.54 20.22
CA ALA A 250 17.93 10.09 20.12
C ALA A 250 18.56 9.78 18.75
N ASP A 251 19.53 10.61 18.32
CA ASP A 251 20.29 10.40 17.09
C ASP A 251 21.34 9.29 17.26
N GLN A 252 20.85 8.06 17.44
CA GLN A 252 21.66 6.87 17.60
C GLN A 252 21.01 5.72 16.81
N PRO A 253 21.82 4.83 16.21
CA PRO A 253 21.29 3.65 15.52
C PRO A 253 20.41 2.80 16.45
N GLY A 254 19.23 2.40 15.98
CA GLY A 254 18.28 1.59 16.74
C GLY A 254 17.42 2.37 17.75
N ALA A 255 17.64 3.66 17.96
CA ALA A 255 16.91 4.43 18.97
C ALA A 255 15.42 4.58 18.63
N CYS A 256 15.06 4.71 17.35
CA CYS A 256 13.67 4.75 16.94
C CYS A 256 12.96 3.42 17.24
N GLY A 257 13.61 2.29 16.93
CA GLY A 257 13.10 0.95 17.25
C GLY A 257 12.89 0.74 18.74
N GLN A 258 13.80 1.25 19.59
CA GLN A 258 13.63 1.19 21.05
C GLN A 258 12.39 1.97 21.52
N GLN A 259 12.16 3.17 20.99
CA GLN A 259 10.95 3.95 21.31
C GLN A 259 9.67 3.25 20.86
N VAL A 260 9.70 2.57 19.71
CA VAL A 260 8.57 1.73 19.27
C VAL A 260 8.32 0.59 20.26
N VAL A 261 9.37 -0.12 20.66
CA VAL A 261 9.28 -1.21 21.67
C VAL A 261 8.69 -0.69 22.99
N GLU A 262 9.17 0.46 23.48
CA GLU A 262 8.63 1.08 24.70
C GLU A 262 7.14 1.40 24.57
N ALA A 263 6.71 1.96 23.43
CA ALA A 263 5.29 2.26 23.17
C ALA A 263 4.42 0.99 23.12
N VAL A 264 4.94 -0.10 22.53
CA VAL A 264 4.24 -1.40 22.49
C VAL A 264 4.14 -2.02 23.88
N LEU A 265 5.24 -2.00 24.65
CA LEU A 265 5.25 -2.53 26.02
C LEU A 265 4.32 -1.75 26.95
N GLN A 266 4.28 -0.42 26.81
CA GLN A 266 3.32 0.42 27.54
C GLN A 266 1.87 0.05 27.21
N TRP A 267 1.57 -0.16 25.92
CA TRP A 267 0.24 -0.61 25.48
C TRP A 267 -0.15 -1.96 26.10
N GLN A 268 0.81 -2.89 26.17
CA GLN A 268 0.61 -4.20 26.80
C GLN A 268 0.42 -4.08 28.31
N GLN A 269 1.21 -3.23 28.99
CA GLN A 269 1.07 -2.98 30.44
C GLN A 269 -0.28 -2.36 30.80
N ASP A 270 -0.86 -1.57 29.91
CA ASP A 270 -2.22 -1.03 30.05
C ASP A 270 -3.31 -2.12 29.87
N GLY A 271 -2.93 -3.40 29.73
CA GLY A 271 -3.85 -4.53 29.57
C GLY A 271 -4.53 -4.59 28.20
N LYS A 272 -3.98 -3.93 27.19
CA LYS A 272 -4.55 -3.87 25.84
C LYS A 272 -3.99 -4.99 24.95
N PRO A 273 -4.78 -5.51 24.00
CA PRO A 273 -4.35 -6.59 23.11
C PRO A 273 -3.35 -6.06 22.08
N LEU A 274 -2.30 -6.86 21.79
CA LEU A 274 -1.25 -6.47 20.85
C LEU A 274 -1.72 -6.46 19.39
N ASP A 275 -2.68 -7.30 19.02
CA ASP A 275 -3.26 -7.34 17.67
C ASP A 275 -4.16 -6.13 17.34
N ALA A 276 -4.45 -5.29 18.34
CA ALA A 276 -5.10 -3.99 18.16
C ALA A 276 -4.08 -2.83 18.01
N CYS A 277 -2.77 -3.12 18.07
CA CYS A 277 -1.68 -2.16 17.87
C CYS A 277 -1.04 -2.36 16.50
N CYS A 278 -0.92 -1.28 15.73
CA CYS A 278 -0.29 -1.29 14.41
C CYS A 278 0.81 -0.24 14.33
N ILE A 279 1.98 -0.66 13.83
CA ILE A 279 3.09 0.22 13.49
C ILE A 279 3.01 0.50 12.00
N LEU A 280 2.89 1.77 11.62
CA LEU A 280 2.71 2.20 10.23
C LEU A 280 3.93 2.96 9.74
N PHE A 281 4.57 2.42 8.73
CA PHE A 281 5.73 3.01 8.08
C PHE A 281 5.34 3.89 6.90
N ARG A 282 6.11 4.96 6.69
CA ARG A 282 6.05 5.69 5.42
C ARG A 282 6.61 4.83 4.29
N ASP A 283 7.77 4.22 4.50
CA ASP A 283 8.50 3.42 3.52
C ASP A 283 8.98 2.10 4.12
N GLN A 284 9.13 1.09 3.26
CA GLN A 284 9.52 -0.26 3.66
C GLN A 284 10.88 -0.33 4.38
N HIS A 285 11.87 0.50 4.01
CA HIS A 285 13.20 0.47 4.63
C HIS A 285 13.15 0.73 6.13
N GLN A 286 12.17 1.50 6.59
CA GLN A 286 11.99 1.84 8.01
C GLN A 286 11.67 0.62 8.87
N SER A 287 11.09 -0.45 8.29
CA SER A 287 10.75 -1.66 9.03
C SER A 287 11.98 -2.41 9.56
N ILE A 288 13.15 -2.25 8.96
CA ILE A 288 14.37 -2.99 9.32
C ILE A 288 14.75 -2.74 10.79
N ASP A 289 14.85 -1.48 11.19
CA ASP A 289 15.15 -1.10 12.56
C ASP A 289 14.09 -1.61 13.54
N ILE A 290 12.84 -1.48 13.16
CA ILE A 290 11.69 -1.85 14.00
C ILE A 290 11.56 -3.37 14.14
N GLU A 291 11.65 -4.12 13.04
CA GLU A 291 11.61 -5.59 13.06
C GLU A 291 12.74 -6.14 13.96
N ASN A 292 13.95 -5.58 13.84
CA ASN A 292 15.09 -5.96 14.68
C ASN A 292 14.88 -5.63 16.16
N ALA A 293 14.35 -4.45 16.48
CA ALA A 293 14.07 -4.05 17.86
C ALA A 293 12.98 -4.95 18.49
N LEU A 294 11.91 -5.27 17.76
CA LEU A 294 10.87 -6.19 18.23
C LEU A 294 11.41 -7.59 18.46
N MET A 295 12.26 -8.11 17.56
CA MET A 295 12.91 -9.41 17.73
C MET A 295 13.80 -9.45 18.97
N GLN A 296 14.64 -8.42 19.21
CA GLN A 296 15.49 -8.31 20.39
C GLN A 296 14.68 -8.24 21.68
N ALA A 297 13.53 -7.57 21.65
CA ALA A 297 12.60 -7.49 22.77
C ALA A 297 11.70 -8.73 22.92
N GLN A 298 11.85 -9.74 22.07
CA GLN A 298 11.02 -10.95 22.01
C GLN A 298 9.52 -10.66 21.84
N ILE A 299 9.18 -9.55 21.19
CA ILE A 299 7.80 -9.18 20.84
C ILE A 299 7.45 -9.81 19.50
N GLN A 300 6.42 -10.62 19.49
CA GLN A 300 5.93 -11.20 18.24
C GLN A 300 5.23 -10.14 17.38
N TYR A 301 5.52 -10.16 16.10
CA TYR A 301 4.92 -9.26 15.13
C TYR A 301 4.51 -10.00 13.86
N ARG A 302 3.66 -9.38 13.08
CA ARG A 302 3.35 -9.84 11.72
C ARG A 302 3.18 -8.66 10.79
N THR A 303 3.69 -8.79 9.59
CA THR A 303 3.38 -7.90 8.46
C THR A 303 2.01 -8.24 7.89
N LEU A 304 1.24 -7.24 7.44
CA LEU A 304 -0.10 -7.47 6.87
C LEU A 304 -0.03 -7.77 5.37
N THR A 305 0.60 -6.88 4.60
CA THR A 305 0.73 -7.01 3.13
C THR A 305 2.17 -6.94 2.66
N MET A 306 3.04 -6.24 3.38
CA MET A 306 4.48 -6.18 3.05
C MET A 306 5.20 -7.47 3.43
N HIS A 307 6.27 -7.79 2.73
CA HIS A 307 7.20 -8.86 3.15
C HIS A 307 8.11 -8.38 4.28
N SER A 308 8.52 -9.31 5.17
CA SER A 308 9.63 -9.03 6.10
C SER A 308 10.86 -8.59 5.32
N TYR A 309 11.66 -7.70 5.90
CA TYR A 309 12.82 -7.17 5.20
C TYR A 309 13.82 -8.26 4.77
N LEU A 310 13.89 -9.39 5.50
CA LEU A 310 14.76 -10.52 5.14
C LEU A 310 14.36 -11.21 3.83
N GLN A 311 13.17 -10.95 3.30
CA GLN A 311 12.64 -11.51 2.05
C GLN A 311 12.62 -10.50 0.89
N ARG A 312 13.22 -9.31 1.05
CA ARG A 312 13.33 -8.32 -0.02
C ARG A 312 14.49 -8.64 -0.94
N ASP A 313 14.35 -8.35 -2.22
CA ASP A 313 15.29 -8.74 -3.26
C ASP A 313 16.71 -8.25 -3.00
N GLU A 314 16.89 -7.00 -2.60
CA GLU A 314 18.20 -6.41 -2.26
C GLU A 314 18.85 -7.07 -1.05
N ILE A 315 18.05 -7.50 -0.08
CA ILE A 315 18.54 -8.21 1.12
C ILE A 315 18.82 -9.67 0.79
N LEU A 316 17.99 -10.31 -0.03
CA LEU A 316 18.22 -11.66 -0.54
C LEU A 316 19.51 -11.74 -1.36
N PHE A 317 19.80 -10.71 -2.17
CA PHE A 317 21.08 -10.59 -2.87
C PHE A 317 22.26 -10.59 -1.88
N LEU A 318 22.22 -9.76 -0.85
CA LEU A 318 23.28 -9.70 0.17
C LEU A 318 23.40 -11.02 0.96
N ARG A 319 22.29 -11.68 1.25
CA ARG A 319 22.27 -13.01 1.88
C ARG A 319 22.90 -14.07 0.96
N GLY A 320 22.64 -14.00 -0.33
CA GLY A 320 23.28 -14.85 -1.34
C GLY A 320 24.79 -14.63 -1.39
N MET A 321 25.25 -13.38 -1.40
CA MET A 321 26.67 -13.03 -1.36
C MET A 321 27.34 -13.52 -0.06
N LEU A 322 26.66 -13.39 1.09
CA LEU A 322 27.13 -13.92 2.37
C LEU A 322 27.28 -15.45 2.34
N ALA A 323 26.32 -16.15 1.73
CA ALA A 323 26.38 -17.59 1.57
C ALA A 323 27.55 -18.02 0.68
N ILE A 324 27.86 -17.26 -0.38
CA ILE A 324 29.04 -17.49 -1.24
C ILE A 324 30.34 -17.31 -0.42
N ALA A 325 30.41 -16.30 0.44
CA ALA A 325 31.57 -16.07 1.31
C ALA A 325 31.84 -17.23 2.26
N LEU A 326 30.78 -17.85 2.77
CA LEU A 326 30.87 -18.98 3.71
C LEU A 326 31.06 -20.35 3.02
N GLY A 327 30.77 -20.43 1.72
CA GLY A 327 30.71 -21.73 1.01
C GLY A 327 29.63 -22.66 1.56
N ASP A 328 28.67 -22.12 2.32
CA ASP A 328 27.63 -22.89 3.01
C ASP A 328 26.24 -22.27 2.75
N PHE A 329 25.41 -23.04 2.02
CA PHE A 329 24.03 -22.68 1.71
C PHE A 329 23.00 -23.44 2.56
N HIS A 330 23.45 -24.39 3.40
CA HIS A 330 22.56 -25.25 4.18
C HIS A 330 21.86 -24.49 5.32
N HIS A 331 22.43 -23.39 5.80
CA HIS A 331 21.79 -22.56 6.82
C HIS A 331 20.57 -21.79 6.30
N VAL A 332 20.39 -21.63 5.00
CA VAL A 332 19.15 -21.13 4.40
C VAL A 332 18.16 -22.30 4.34
N ALA A 333 17.41 -22.51 5.41
CA ALA A 333 16.58 -23.70 5.59
C ALA A 333 15.38 -23.79 4.62
N SER A 334 14.75 -22.65 4.28
CA SER A 334 13.57 -22.62 3.42
C SER A 334 13.95 -22.80 1.93
N PRO A 335 13.36 -23.80 1.23
CA PRO A 335 13.51 -23.93 -0.21
C PRO A 335 13.02 -22.70 -0.98
N GLU A 336 11.95 -22.06 -0.49
CA GLU A 336 11.37 -20.86 -1.07
C GLU A 336 12.35 -19.69 -0.97
N THR A 337 12.99 -19.50 0.18
CA THR A 337 14.02 -18.47 0.38
C THR A 337 15.24 -18.73 -0.52
N ARG A 338 15.67 -20.00 -0.67
CA ARG A 338 16.75 -20.35 -1.60
C ARG A 338 16.41 -19.98 -3.04
N ALA A 339 15.19 -20.29 -3.47
CA ALA A 339 14.71 -19.93 -4.80
C ALA A 339 14.67 -18.39 -5.01
N ALA A 340 14.24 -17.65 -4.00
CA ALA A 340 14.23 -16.19 -4.03
C ALA A 340 15.65 -15.59 -4.07
N ILE A 341 16.61 -16.17 -3.34
CA ILE A 341 18.05 -15.78 -3.41
C ILE A 341 18.60 -15.95 -4.83
N VAL A 342 18.25 -17.03 -5.52
CA VAL A 342 18.68 -17.24 -6.92
C VAL A 342 18.19 -16.12 -7.82
N GLU A 343 16.94 -15.74 -7.70
CA GLU A 343 16.35 -14.65 -8.47
C GLU A 343 17.01 -13.31 -8.15
N ALA A 344 17.21 -13.01 -6.87
CA ALA A 344 17.89 -11.80 -6.43
C ALA A 344 19.34 -11.73 -6.94
N LEU A 345 20.10 -12.84 -6.85
CA LEU A 345 21.45 -12.91 -7.40
C LEU A 345 21.46 -12.67 -8.92
N ALA A 346 20.54 -13.26 -9.68
CA ALA A 346 20.45 -13.05 -11.12
C ALA A 346 20.14 -11.57 -11.43
N THR A 347 19.20 -10.96 -10.71
CA THR A 347 18.79 -9.58 -10.91
C THR A 347 19.91 -8.58 -10.59
N PHE A 348 20.49 -8.66 -9.41
CA PHE A 348 21.51 -7.69 -8.96
C PHE A 348 22.91 -7.95 -9.56
N ALA A 349 23.16 -9.14 -10.09
CA ALA A 349 24.35 -9.39 -10.90
C ALA A 349 24.13 -9.11 -12.40
N GLU A 350 22.95 -8.64 -12.80
CA GLU A 350 22.60 -8.34 -14.19
C GLU A 350 22.80 -9.56 -15.12
N VAL A 351 22.48 -10.78 -14.62
CA VAL A 351 22.63 -12.04 -15.38
C VAL A 351 21.43 -12.23 -16.31
N PRO A 352 21.62 -12.35 -17.62
CA PRO A 352 20.52 -12.54 -18.57
C PRO A 352 20.02 -13.99 -18.53
N LEU A 353 18.99 -14.26 -17.74
CA LEU A 353 18.29 -15.54 -17.71
C LEU A 353 16.91 -15.39 -18.35
N THR A 354 16.56 -16.34 -19.20
CA THR A 354 15.19 -16.48 -19.66
C THR A 354 14.29 -16.92 -18.49
N PRO A 355 12.98 -16.66 -18.53
CA PRO A 355 12.04 -17.10 -17.50
C PRO A 355 12.10 -18.62 -17.23
N GLN A 356 12.31 -19.41 -18.29
CA GLN A 356 12.47 -20.86 -18.17
C GLN A 356 13.77 -21.25 -17.44
N GLU A 357 14.91 -20.67 -17.85
CA GLU A 357 16.21 -20.93 -17.19
C GLU A 357 16.18 -20.55 -15.72
N LEU A 358 15.58 -19.41 -15.39
CA LEU A 358 15.40 -18.97 -14.00
C LEU A 358 14.53 -19.96 -13.22
N SER A 359 13.43 -20.43 -13.79
CA SER A 359 12.54 -21.41 -13.16
C SER A 359 13.25 -22.75 -12.89
N GLU A 360 14.02 -23.25 -13.85
CA GLU A 360 14.81 -24.49 -13.73
C GLU A 360 15.91 -24.34 -12.67
N ALA A 361 16.63 -23.21 -12.67
CA ALA A 361 17.66 -22.89 -11.68
C ALA A 361 17.08 -22.85 -10.26
N LYS A 362 15.97 -22.13 -10.07
CA LYS A 362 15.25 -22.03 -8.78
C LYS A 362 14.84 -23.42 -8.28
N ALA A 363 14.27 -24.27 -9.13
CA ALA A 363 13.85 -25.62 -8.78
C ALA A 363 15.03 -26.55 -8.42
N THR A 364 16.16 -26.41 -9.11
CA THR A 364 17.36 -27.22 -8.86
C THR A 364 18.01 -26.84 -7.54
N ILE A 365 18.27 -25.55 -7.31
CA ILE A 365 18.96 -25.04 -6.14
C ILE A 365 18.08 -25.14 -4.87
N ALA A 366 16.76 -25.04 -5.00
CA ALA A 366 15.86 -25.29 -3.90
C ALA A 366 15.97 -26.72 -3.36
N ARG A 367 16.21 -27.70 -4.24
CA ARG A 367 16.40 -29.11 -3.87
C ARG A 367 17.81 -29.41 -3.38
N ASP A 368 18.84 -28.89 -4.06
CA ASP A 368 20.25 -29.12 -3.73
C ASP A 368 20.97 -27.76 -3.55
N PRO A 369 21.07 -27.27 -2.30
CA PRO A 369 21.70 -25.98 -1.98
C PRO A 369 23.15 -25.89 -2.44
N ALA A 370 23.90 -26.98 -2.49
CA ALA A 370 25.30 -26.98 -2.88
C ALA A 370 25.53 -26.59 -4.36
N THR A 371 24.48 -26.61 -5.17
CA THR A 371 24.57 -26.22 -6.59
C THR A 371 24.56 -24.70 -6.82
N LEU A 372 24.21 -23.90 -5.83
CA LEU A 372 24.10 -22.43 -5.97
C LEU A 372 25.44 -21.81 -6.40
N GLU A 373 26.53 -22.20 -5.79
CA GLU A 373 27.84 -21.63 -6.07
C GLU A 373 28.25 -21.88 -7.53
N TYR A 374 28.16 -23.13 -7.99
CA TYR A 374 28.47 -23.49 -9.38
C TYR A 374 27.55 -22.82 -10.38
N PHE A 375 26.28 -22.73 -10.05
CA PHE A 375 25.30 -22.00 -10.87
C PHE A 375 25.72 -20.55 -11.03
N PHE A 376 25.95 -19.85 -9.91
CA PHE A 376 26.26 -18.43 -9.95
C PHE A 376 27.55 -18.14 -10.71
N GLU A 377 28.62 -18.90 -10.48
CA GLU A 377 29.88 -18.78 -11.23
C GLU A 377 29.71 -19.00 -12.73
N GLY A 378 28.93 -20.01 -13.12
CA GLY A 378 28.61 -20.28 -14.52
C GLY A 378 27.84 -19.12 -15.17
N GLN A 379 26.93 -18.49 -14.44
CA GLN A 379 26.06 -17.46 -14.96
C GLN A 379 26.73 -16.07 -15.01
N ILE A 380 27.65 -15.75 -14.11
CA ILE A 380 28.40 -14.47 -14.16
C ILE A 380 29.09 -14.29 -15.54
N LYS A 381 29.58 -15.38 -16.14
CA LYS A 381 30.22 -15.34 -17.45
C LYS A 381 29.29 -14.92 -18.60
N ARG A 382 27.98 -14.98 -18.38
CA ARG A 382 26.94 -14.59 -19.35
C ARG A 382 26.61 -13.10 -19.29
N VAL A 383 27.06 -12.38 -18.26
CA VAL A 383 26.83 -10.93 -18.16
C VAL A 383 27.48 -10.23 -19.34
N GLY A 384 26.62 -9.64 -20.18
CA GLY A 384 27.05 -9.05 -21.46
C GLY A 384 27.88 -7.78 -21.31
N ASN A 385 27.63 -7.01 -20.25
CA ASN A 385 28.41 -5.82 -19.93
C ASN A 385 29.71 -6.19 -19.20
N PRO A 386 30.90 -6.00 -19.83
CA PRO A 386 32.18 -6.39 -19.23
C PRO A 386 32.47 -5.69 -17.91
N ALA A 387 32.02 -4.44 -17.75
CA ALA A 387 32.24 -3.69 -16.51
C ALA A 387 31.35 -4.23 -15.37
N ALA A 388 30.09 -4.56 -15.64
CA ALA A 388 29.19 -5.21 -14.68
C ALA A 388 29.75 -6.57 -14.25
N ARG A 389 30.17 -7.40 -15.22
CA ARG A 389 30.79 -8.68 -14.92
C ARG A 389 32.02 -8.54 -14.03
N ALA A 390 32.95 -7.65 -14.37
CA ALA A 390 34.17 -7.43 -13.58
C ALA A 390 33.88 -6.93 -12.16
N ARG A 391 32.80 -6.19 -11.93
CA ARG A 391 32.37 -5.79 -10.58
C ARG A 391 31.93 -6.98 -9.74
N ILE A 392 31.08 -7.84 -10.29
CA ILE A 392 30.59 -9.04 -9.58
C ILE A 392 31.73 -10.04 -9.35
N GLU A 393 32.59 -10.30 -10.36
CA GLU A 393 33.75 -11.18 -10.22
C GLU A 393 34.67 -10.71 -9.07
N ARG A 394 34.95 -9.42 -8.99
CA ARG A 394 35.74 -8.84 -7.88
C ARG A 394 35.07 -8.99 -6.52
N ALA A 395 33.75 -8.79 -6.45
CA ALA A 395 33.01 -8.97 -5.21
C ALA A 395 33.08 -10.43 -4.71
N VAL A 396 32.90 -11.40 -5.61
CA VAL A 396 33.00 -12.84 -5.29
C VAL A 396 34.42 -13.23 -4.89
N GLU A 397 35.43 -12.78 -5.65
CA GLU A 397 36.85 -13.04 -5.33
C GLU A 397 37.22 -12.46 -3.96
N TYR A 398 36.82 -11.24 -3.66
CA TYR A 398 37.02 -10.63 -2.34
C TYR A 398 36.40 -11.47 -1.23
N LEU A 399 35.12 -11.88 -1.38
CA LEU A 399 34.40 -12.66 -0.36
C LEU A 399 35.07 -14.00 -0.09
N ARG A 400 35.57 -14.68 -1.13
CA ARG A 400 36.29 -15.96 -1.01
C ARG A 400 37.66 -15.81 -0.32
N GLY A 401 38.27 -14.64 -0.41
CA GLY A 401 39.52 -14.33 0.27
C GLY A 401 39.35 -13.95 1.75
N LEU A 402 38.13 -13.82 2.24
CA LEU A 402 37.87 -13.46 3.63
C LEU A 402 38.02 -14.67 4.57
N GLU A 403 38.61 -14.41 5.72
CA GLU A 403 38.57 -15.38 6.82
C GLU A 403 37.18 -15.39 7.48
N PRO A 404 36.72 -16.54 8.01
CA PRO A 404 35.43 -16.62 8.71
C PRO A 404 35.27 -15.62 9.87
N ALA A 405 36.38 -15.22 10.49
CA ALA A 405 36.40 -14.23 11.56
C ALA A 405 36.18 -12.78 11.10
N ALA A 406 36.12 -12.53 9.78
CA ALA A 406 35.89 -11.20 9.24
C ALA A 406 34.53 -10.62 9.70
N PRO A 407 34.47 -9.30 10.03
CA PRO A 407 33.22 -8.67 10.41
C PRO A 407 32.20 -8.67 9.28
N ALA A 408 30.99 -9.18 9.51
CA ALA A 408 29.96 -9.29 8.49
C ALA A 408 29.58 -7.92 7.87
N HIS A 409 29.46 -6.88 8.67
CA HIS A 409 29.15 -5.53 8.17
C HIS A 409 30.19 -4.98 7.19
N ALA A 410 31.46 -5.29 7.42
CA ALA A 410 32.54 -4.83 6.54
C ALA A 410 32.52 -5.59 5.20
N ALA A 411 32.28 -6.89 5.25
CA ALA A 411 32.13 -7.72 4.05
C ALA A 411 30.93 -7.26 3.18
N LEU A 412 29.76 -7.04 3.80
CA LEU A 412 28.57 -6.56 3.11
C LEU A 412 28.76 -5.15 2.51
N ALA A 413 29.39 -4.25 3.26
CA ALA A 413 29.69 -2.90 2.77
C ALA A 413 30.64 -2.95 1.55
N ALA A 414 31.67 -3.77 1.59
CA ALA A 414 32.59 -3.97 0.47
C ALA A 414 31.89 -4.54 -0.78
N VAL A 415 30.98 -5.52 -0.61
CA VAL A 415 30.16 -6.01 -1.73
C VAL A 415 29.38 -4.87 -2.37
N CYS A 416 28.71 -4.04 -1.58
CA CYS A 416 27.93 -2.91 -2.08
C CYS A 416 28.80 -1.88 -2.81
N GLU A 417 30.04 -1.66 -2.34
CA GLU A 417 31.00 -0.79 -3.01
C GLU A 417 31.45 -1.40 -4.35
N PHE A 418 31.82 -2.68 -4.38
CA PHE A 418 32.24 -3.36 -5.61
C PHE A 418 31.16 -3.36 -6.68
N VAL A 419 29.91 -3.65 -6.32
CA VAL A 419 28.79 -3.67 -7.28
C VAL A 419 28.27 -2.27 -7.60
N GLU A 420 28.78 -1.22 -6.95
CA GLU A 420 28.27 0.17 -7.04
C GLU A 420 26.75 0.21 -6.78
N MET A 421 26.31 -0.32 -5.63
CA MET A 421 24.91 -0.61 -5.31
C MET A 421 23.96 0.56 -5.61
N GLU A 422 24.33 1.80 -5.33
CA GLU A 422 23.50 2.97 -5.61
C GLU A 422 23.24 3.15 -7.12
N LYS A 423 24.31 3.06 -7.93
CA LYS A 423 24.19 3.14 -9.40
C LYS A 423 23.46 1.92 -9.97
N LEU A 424 23.67 0.75 -9.35
CA LEU A 424 22.98 -0.47 -9.73
C LEU A 424 21.46 -0.33 -9.47
N ALA A 425 21.06 0.17 -8.30
CA ALA A 425 19.67 0.44 -8.00
C ALA A 425 19.06 1.43 -9.00
N GLN A 426 19.77 2.52 -9.36
CA GLN A 426 19.31 3.48 -10.38
C GLN A 426 19.16 2.85 -11.78
N ARG A 427 19.96 1.80 -12.11
CA ARG A 427 19.80 1.07 -13.37
C ARG A 427 18.67 0.04 -13.33
N LEU A 428 18.46 -0.59 -12.18
CA LEU A 428 17.42 -1.62 -12.03
C LEU A 428 16.02 -1.02 -11.87
N TYR A 429 15.90 0.13 -11.22
CA TYR A 429 14.62 0.75 -10.91
C TYR A 429 14.37 1.96 -11.80
N VAL A 430 13.17 2.05 -12.36
CA VAL A 430 12.78 3.13 -13.27
C VAL A 430 12.61 4.45 -12.51
N HIS A 431 12.01 4.38 -11.32
CA HIS A 431 11.73 5.57 -10.53
C HIS A 431 12.84 5.81 -9.49
N PRO A 432 13.39 7.04 -9.42
CA PRO A 432 14.43 7.39 -8.45
C PRO A 432 14.02 7.14 -6.99
N TYR A 433 12.73 7.23 -6.72
CA TYR A 433 12.17 6.95 -5.40
C TYR A 433 12.43 5.49 -4.96
N GLU A 434 12.10 4.51 -5.81
CA GLU A 434 12.31 3.10 -5.48
C GLU A 434 13.79 2.75 -5.36
N ALA A 435 14.62 3.27 -6.26
CA ALA A 435 16.07 3.14 -6.15
C ALA A 435 16.60 3.67 -4.80
N SER A 436 16.05 4.79 -4.32
CA SER A 436 16.38 5.35 -3.00
C SER A 436 15.93 4.44 -1.86
N VAL A 437 14.74 3.85 -1.92
CA VAL A 437 14.24 2.91 -0.91
C VAL A 437 15.14 1.67 -0.82
N VAL A 438 15.52 1.09 -1.95
CA VAL A 438 16.46 -0.05 -2.03
C VAL A 438 17.80 0.28 -1.40
N THR A 439 18.37 1.43 -1.73
CA THR A 439 19.66 1.89 -1.16
C THR A 439 19.56 2.06 0.36
N LYS A 440 18.46 2.61 0.85
CA LYS A 440 18.20 2.74 2.30
C LYS A 440 18.00 1.37 2.96
N CYS A 441 17.32 0.42 2.32
CA CYS A 441 17.18 -0.95 2.82
C CYS A 441 18.56 -1.62 3.00
N VAL A 442 19.40 -1.55 1.98
CA VAL A 442 20.76 -2.09 2.03
C VAL A 442 21.57 -1.45 3.17
N SER A 443 21.52 -0.13 3.29
CA SER A 443 22.19 0.62 4.36
C SER A 443 21.71 0.21 5.75
N GLY A 444 20.41 0.03 5.92
CA GLY A 444 19.78 -0.44 7.16
C GLY A 444 20.21 -1.86 7.54
N PHE A 445 20.30 -2.76 6.56
CA PHE A 445 20.79 -4.12 6.79
C PHE A 445 22.26 -4.17 7.20
N ILE A 446 23.12 -3.37 6.55
CA ILE A 446 24.54 -3.22 6.94
C ILE A 446 24.66 -2.60 8.34
N ALA A 447 23.82 -1.62 8.67
CA ALA A 447 23.79 -1.03 10.01
C ALA A 447 23.37 -2.07 11.07
N THR A 448 22.43 -2.96 10.76
CA THR A 448 22.08 -4.09 11.62
C THR A 448 23.27 -5.00 11.87
N ALA A 449 23.99 -5.41 10.81
CA ALA A 449 25.21 -6.21 10.96
C ALA A 449 26.29 -5.51 11.79
N ARG A 450 26.42 -4.19 11.65
CA ARG A 450 27.37 -3.36 12.43
C ARG A 450 26.98 -3.31 13.91
N ASN A 451 25.70 -3.11 14.22
CA ASN A 451 25.20 -3.03 15.59
C ASN A 451 25.37 -4.37 16.33
N LEU A 452 25.15 -5.49 15.63
CA LEU A 452 25.38 -6.81 16.17
C LEU A 452 26.86 -7.14 16.34
N ASN A 453 27.73 -6.49 15.59
CA ASN A 453 29.20 -6.64 15.62
C ASN A 453 29.65 -8.12 15.53
N GLN A 454 29.02 -8.89 14.67
CA GLN A 454 29.24 -10.31 14.50
C GLN A 454 30.17 -10.60 13.30
N ASN A 455 30.86 -11.74 13.33
CA ASN A 455 31.56 -12.31 12.19
C ASN A 455 30.60 -12.92 11.15
N LEU A 456 31.13 -13.39 10.02
CA LEU A 456 30.31 -13.93 8.94
C LEU A 456 29.42 -15.12 9.36
N PRO A 457 29.95 -16.20 10.01
CA PRO A 457 29.14 -17.33 10.45
C PRO A 457 28.05 -16.94 11.46
N ASP A 458 28.40 -16.15 12.48
CA ASP A 458 27.48 -15.78 13.55
C ASP A 458 26.34 -14.89 13.04
N PHE A 459 26.66 -13.94 12.14
CA PHE A 459 25.65 -13.13 11.48
C PHE A 459 24.72 -13.94 10.59
N SER A 460 25.26 -14.89 9.84
CA SER A 460 24.46 -15.80 9.02
C SER A 460 23.52 -16.69 9.88
N ALA A 461 24.00 -17.19 11.01
CA ALA A 461 23.18 -17.94 11.97
C ALA A 461 22.08 -17.07 12.59
N TRP A 462 22.41 -15.80 12.90
CA TRP A 462 21.44 -14.81 13.38
C TRP A 462 20.34 -14.56 12.35
N ILE A 463 20.66 -14.37 11.07
CA ILE A 463 19.67 -14.22 9.98
C ILE A 463 18.72 -15.43 9.97
N GLY A 464 19.25 -16.65 10.03
CA GLY A 464 18.43 -17.87 10.05
C GLY A 464 17.49 -17.96 11.27
N THR A 465 17.89 -17.39 12.40
CA THR A 465 17.06 -17.31 13.60
C THR A 465 15.98 -16.22 13.44
N ALA A 466 16.35 -15.06 12.93
CA ALA A 466 15.47 -13.94 12.66
C ALA A 466 14.36 -14.33 11.65
N GLU A 467 14.71 -15.05 10.60
CA GLU A 467 13.77 -15.57 9.60
C GLU A 467 12.73 -16.52 10.21
N LYS A 468 13.15 -17.39 11.13
CA LYS A 468 12.21 -18.27 11.87
C LYS A 468 11.24 -17.50 12.75
N VAL A 469 11.69 -16.41 13.38
CA VAL A 469 10.84 -15.55 14.21
C VAL A 469 9.84 -14.79 13.34
N ALA A 470 10.30 -14.21 12.23
CA ALA A 470 9.44 -13.50 11.28
C ALA A 470 8.40 -14.42 10.60
N GLY A 471 8.74 -15.70 10.39
CA GLY A 471 7.86 -16.73 9.83
C GLY A 471 6.97 -17.44 10.85
N ALA A 472 7.01 -17.07 12.13
CA ALA A 472 6.19 -17.69 13.17
C ALA A 472 4.69 -17.46 12.90
N ARG A 473 3.86 -18.50 13.15
CA ARG A 473 2.42 -18.39 12.94
C ARG A 473 1.82 -17.31 13.85
N PRO A 474 1.03 -16.38 13.27
CA PRO A 474 0.46 -15.30 14.04
C PRO A 474 -0.50 -15.82 15.11
N GLY A 475 -0.27 -15.40 16.36
CA GLY A 475 -1.19 -15.56 17.49
C GLY A 475 -1.92 -14.25 17.79
N LYS A 476 -2.90 -14.26 18.70
CA LYS A 476 -3.62 -13.05 19.16
C LYS A 476 -2.73 -12.01 19.87
N ALA A 477 -1.49 -12.37 20.20
CA ALA A 477 -0.53 -11.53 20.91
C ALA A 477 0.56 -10.97 19.97
N THR A 478 0.21 -10.63 18.73
CA THR A 478 1.18 -10.13 17.73
C THR A 478 0.88 -8.70 17.36
N VAL A 479 1.89 -7.84 17.37
CA VAL A 479 1.82 -6.47 16.84
C VAL A 479 1.73 -6.51 15.33
N LEU A 480 0.98 -5.59 14.75
CA LEU A 480 0.80 -5.48 13.30
C LEU A 480 1.77 -4.45 12.71
N LEU A 481 2.33 -4.74 11.56
CA LEU A 481 3.25 -3.86 10.82
C LEU A 481 2.78 -3.75 9.38
N ASP A 482 2.74 -2.52 8.83
CA ASP A 482 2.56 -2.30 7.39
C ASP A 482 2.98 -0.88 6.97
N CYS A 483 3.06 -0.65 5.66
CA CYS A 483 3.15 0.69 5.11
C CYS A 483 1.79 1.39 5.15
N VAL A 484 1.80 2.71 5.32
CA VAL A 484 0.57 3.52 5.39
C VAL A 484 -0.32 3.31 4.17
N ALA A 485 0.26 3.25 2.97
CA ALA A 485 -0.48 3.07 1.72
C ALA A 485 -1.35 1.78 1.71
N ASN A 486 -0.93 0.74 2.42
CA ASN A 486 -1.57 -0.58 2.42
C ASN A 486 -2.71 -0.72 3.44
N VAL A 487 -2.87 0.25 4.34
CA VAL A 487 -3.85 0.16 5.43
C VAL A 487 -5.05 1.10 5.26
N LYS A 488 -5.20 1.69 4.08
CA LYS A 488 -6.39 2.47 3.76
C LYS A 488 -7.64 1.61 3.97
N GLY A 489 -8.68 2.19 4.59
CA GLY A 489 -9.89 1.47 4.98
C GLY A 489 -9.79 0.64 6.27
N LYS A 490 -8.58 0.33 6.77
CA LYS A 490 -8.40 -0.36 8.07
C LYS A 490 -8.39 0.65 9.22
N GLU A 491 -8.57 0.16 10.45
CA GLU A 491 -8.51 0.98 11.67
C GLU A 491 -8.02 0.14 12.86
N PHE A 492 -7.26 0.79 13.75
CA PHE A 492 -6.60 0.14 14.87
C PHE A 492 -6.84 0.94 16.16
N ASP A 493 -6.83 0.26 17.30
CA ASP A 493 -7.00 0.96 18.58
C ASP A 493 -5.77 1.82 18.89
N HIS A 494 -4.57 1.32 18.62
CA HIS A 494 -3.32 2.05 18.74
C HIS A 494 -2.56 2.07 17.42
N VAL A 495 -2.17 3.25 16.98
CA VAL A 495 -1.27 3.45 15.82
C VAL A 495 0.02 4.08 16.32
N ILE A 496 1.16 3.53 15.89
CA ILE A 496 2.50 4.05 16.14
C ILE A 496 3.08 4.50 14.79
N LEU A 497 3.51 5.77 14.69
CA LEU A 497 4.16 6.35 13.52
C LEU A 497 5.63 6.63 13.83
N PRO A 498 6.57 5.76 13.42
CA PRO A 498 7.99 5.96 13.61
C PRO A 498 8.58 6.87 12.53
N PHE A 499 9.82 7.32 12.74
CA PHE A 499 10.61 8.10 11.78
C PHE A 499 9.90 9.35 11.24
N LEU A 500 9.21 10.08 12.15
CA LEU A 500 8.59 11.35 11.78
C LEU A 500 9.65 12.47 11.68
N ASP A 501 10.51 12.32 10.68
CA ASP A 501 11.67 13.17 10.43
C ASP A 501 11.57 13.86 9.08
N GLN A 502 12.18 15.04 9.01
CA GLN A 502 12.37 15.75 7.75
C GLN A 502 13.22 14.92 6.80
N GLY A 503 12.70 14.63 5.62
CA GLY A 503 13.35 13.78 4.62
C GLY A 503 12.96 12.30 4.67
N GLU A 504 12.28 11.86 5.75
CA GLU A 504 11.67 10.53 5.85
C GLU A 504 10.14 10.63 5.71
N PHE A 505 9.49 11.45 6.53
CA PHE A 505 8.07 11.74 6.45
C PHE A 505 7.81 13.21 6.79
N PRO A 506 7.74 14.12 5.81
CA PRO A 506 7.56 13.92 4.37
C PRO A 506 8.81 13.46 3.62
N ASN A 507 8.61 12.62 2.59
CA ASN A 507 9.66 12.20 1.67
C ASN A 507 9.84 13.25 0.56
N PRO A 508 11.07 13.78 0.33
CA PRO A 508 11.31 14.86 -0.64
C PRO A 508 11.17 14.44 -2.11
N LEU A 509 11.13 13.13 -2.40
CA LEU A 509 10.94 12.60 -3.74
C LEU A 509 9.45 12.45 -4.13
N ARG A 510 8.55 12.91 -3.28
CA ARG A 510 7.10 12.94 -3.51
C ARG A 510 6.57 14.36 -3.35
N THR A 511 5.38 14.62 -3.87
CA THR A 511 4.76 15.93 -3.68
C THR A 511 4.33 16.12 -2.22
N LEU A 512 4.43 17.35 -1.73
CA LEU A 512 4.03 17.65 -0.35
C LEU A 512 2.55 17.32 -0.10
N SER A 513 1.68 17.50 -1.09
CA SER A 513 0.25 17.19 -0.98
C SER A 513 0.01 15.69 -0.78
N GLU A 514 0.71 14.82 -1.54
CA GLU A 514 0.63 13.36 -1.35
C GLU A 514 1.12 12.94 0.03
N GLU A 515 2.23 13.52 0.51
CA GLU A 515 2.78 13.24 1.82
C GLU A 515 1.84 13.68 2.96
N GLU A 516 1.19 14.84 2.80
CA GLU A 516 0.17 15.33 3.73
C GLU A 516 -1.05 14.40 3.78
N ASN A 517 -1.53 13.95 2.63
CA ASN A 517 -2.64 13.01 2.55
C ASN A 517 -2.26 11.67 3.20
N LEU A 518 -1.04 11.18 2.93
CA LEU A 518 -0.55 9.95 3.51
C LEU A 518 -0.45 10.03 5.04
N PHE A 519 0.09 11.15 5.58
CA PHE A 519 0.14 11.37 7.02
C PHE A 519 -1.27 11.47 7.64
N TYR A 520 -2.19 12.17 6.99
CA TYR A 520 -3.57 12.26 7.42
C TYR A 520 -4.25 10.89 7.46
N VAL A 521 -4.05 10.07 6.41
CA VAL A 521 -4.53 8.68 6.39
C VAL A 521 -3.92 7.90 7.55
N ALA A 522 -2.60 7.96 7.76
CA ALA A 522 -1.91 7.23 8.82
C ALA A 522 -2.46 7.57 10.21
N ALA A 523 -2.52 8.86 10.54
CA ALA A 523 -2.97 9.32 11.85
C ALA A 523 -4.43 8.98 12.11
N THR A 524 -5.31 9.09 11.10
CA THR A 524 -6.74 8.80 11.22
C THR A 524 -7.07 7.31 11.26
N ARG A 525 -6.09 6.41 11.15
CA ARG A 525 -6.32 4.97 11.44
C ARG A 525 -6.44 4.69 12.92
N ALA A 526 -5.97 5.59 13.80
CA ALA A 526 -6.04 5.44 15.25
C ALA A 526 -7.45 5.69 15.81
N LYS A 527 -7.91 4.82 16.72
CA LYS A 527 -9.16 5.01 17.48
C LYS A 527 -8.90 5.61 18.86
N SER A 528 -8.09 4.96 19.66
CA SER A 528 -7.90 5.31 21.08
C SER A 528 -6.53 5.88 21.39
N ARG A 529 -5.48 5.51 20.63
CA ARG A 529 -4.12 6.00 20.86
C ARG A 529 -3.36 6.22 19.56
N LEU A 530 -2.67 7.35 19.47
CA LEU A 530 -1.70 7.68 18.43
C LEU A 530 -0.36 8.00 19.09
N THR A 531 0.71 7.28 18.75
CA THR A 531 2.08 7.56 19.20
C THR A 531 2.89 8.05 18.02
N LEU A 532 3.43 9.26 18.14
CA LEU A 532 4.29 9.93 17.17
C LEU A 532 5.74 9.81 17.64
N ILE A 533 6.63 9.27 16.80
CA ILE A 533 8.03 9.06 17.16
C ILE A 533 8.94 9.89 16.23
N PRO A 534 9.16 11.18 16.55
CA PRO A 534 10.06 12.06 15.81
C PRO A 534 11.50 11.97 16.34
N ALA A 535 12.45 12.54 15.56
CA ALA A 535 13.78 12.82 16.07
C ALA A 535 13.73 13.73 17.31
N GLN A 536 14.66 13.53 18.23
CA GLN A 536 14.84 14.40 19.40
C GLN A 536 15.29 15.81 19.00
N ASP A 537 16.15 15.92 17.99
CA ASP A 537 16.56 17.21 17.42
C ASP A 537 15.37 17.90 16.73
N PRO A 538 14.93 19.09 17.20
CA PRO A 538 13.83 19.82 16.58
C PRO A 538 14.06 20.16 15.10
N ALA A 539 15.30 20.34 14.65
CA ALA A 539 15.63 20.67 13.26
C ALA A 539 15.38 19.50 12.30
N ARG A 540 15.39 18.28 12.83
CA ARG A 540 15.14 17.06 12.06
C ARG A 540 13.69 16.57 12.12
N ARG A 541 12.87 17.14 12.99
CA ARG A 541 11.48 16.72 13.16
C ARG A 541 10.64 16.97 11.91
N SER A 542 9.74 16.07 11.64
CA SER A 542 8.69 16.27 10.63
C SER A 542 7.91 17.55 10.89
N PRO A 543 7.73 18.44 9.89
CA PRO A 543 6.91 19.64 10.03
C PRO A 543 5.44 19.31 10.27
N PHE A 544 5.00 18.10 10.00
CA PHE A 544 3.62 17.66 10.16
C PHE A 544 3.17 17.69 11.62
N ILE A 545 4.06 17.37 12.57
CA ILE A 545 3.74 17.43 14.00
C ILE A 545 3.41 18.85 14.44
N ALA A 546 4.19 19.85 14.02
CA ALA A 546 3.94 21.25 14.36
C ALA A 546 2.58 21.73 13.81
N ARG A 547 2.17 21.26 12.63
CA ARG A 547 0.90 21.61 12.01
C ARG A 547 -0.32 21.05 12.76
N MET A 548 -0.18 20.00 13.55
CA MET A 548 -1.24 19.45 14.41
C MET A 548 -1.59 20.39 15.57
N GLN A 549 -0.74 21.38 15.91
CA GLN A 549 -0.94 22.37 16.98
C GLN A 549 -1.36 21.73 18.31
N LEU A 550 -0.70 20.63 18.71
CA LEU A 550 -1.14 19.75 19.79
C LEU A 550 -1.43 20.48 21.11
N ALA A 551 -0.62 21.50 21.48
CA ALA A 551 -0.83 22.23 22.72
C ALA A 551 -2.21 22.92 22.79
N GLY A 552 -2.67 23.51 21.68
CA GLY A 552 -3.98 24.16 21.60
C GLY A 552 -5.13 23.18 21.39
N THR A 553 -4.95 22.24 20.45
CA THR A 553 -5.98 21.29 20.05
C THR A 553 -6.35 20.31 21.18
N LEU A 554 -5.38 19.84 21.96
CA LEU A 554 -5.62 18.95 23.11
C LEU A 554 -6.40 19.66 24.24
N ASN A 555 -6.11 20.93 24.52
CA ASN A 555 -6.88 21.70 25.50
C ASN A 555 -8.34 21.90 25.07
N ARG A 556 -8.55 22.25 23.79
CA ARG A 556 -9.90 22.33 23.20
C ARG A 556 -10.64 20.99 23.28
N ALA A 557 -9.95 19.89 22.98
CA ALA A 557 -10.49 18.53 23.01
C ALA A 557 -10.88 18.09 24.43
N ASN A 558 -10.06 18.37 25.44
CA ASN A 558 -10.40 18.06 26.84
C ASN A 558 -11.71 18.73 27.26
N ASN A 559 -11.94 19.98 26.84
CA ASN A 559 -13.18 20.69 27.11
C ASN A 559 -14.36 20.10 26.33
N ALA A 560 -14.16 19.62 25.12
CA ALA A 560 -15.18 18.95 24.32
C ALA A 560 -15.58 17.61 24.95
N VAL A 561 -14.63 16.77 25.34
CA VAL A 561 -14.91 15.49 26.04
C VAL A 561 -15.70 15.73 27.33
N ARG A 562 -15.32 16.74 28.12
CA ARG A 562 -16.09 17.08 29.34
C ARG A 562 -17.53 17.44 29.01
N ARG A 563 -17.77 18.20 27.94
CA ARG A 563 -19.12 18.54 27.46
C ARG A 563 -19.86 17.30 26.98
N ASN A 564 -19.22 16.46 26.18
CA ASN A 564 -19.81 15.23 25.62
C ASN A 564 -20.16 14.21 26.73
N LEU A 565 -19.35 14.14 27.82
CA LEU A 565 -19.65 13.35 29.00
C LEU A 565 -20.75 13.99 29.88
N ALA A 566 -20.83 15.32 29.92
CA ALA A 566 -21.83 16.04 30.70
C ALA A 566 -23.19 16.10 29.98
N VAL A 567 -23.22 15.92 28.65
CA VAL A 567 -24.48 15.65 27.95
C VAL A 567 -24.95 14.30 28.45
N PRO A 568 -26.05 14.18 29.20
CA PRO A 568 -26.63 12.87 29.51
C PRO A 568 -26.76 12.18 28.15
N THR A 569 -26.29 10.94 28.04
CA THR A 569 -26.59 10.05 26.91
C THR A 569 -28.07 10.26 26.63
N ALA A 570 -28.40 11.00 25.57
CA ALA A 570 -29.69 11.64 25.45
C ALA A 570 -30.82 10.63 25.56
N THR A 571 -31.32 10.56 26.75
CA THR A 571 -32.72 10.27 27.04
C THR A 571 -33.52 11.58 27.06
N ALA A 572 -32.93 12.69 26.62
CA ALA A 572 -33.65 13.97 26.46
C ALA A 572 -34.61 13.80 25.28
N GLY A 573 -35.84 13.47 25.62
CA GLY A 573 -36.93 13.21 24.67
C GLY A 573 -37.34 11.75 24.53
N ARG A 574 -36.41 10.78 24.65
CA ARG A 574 -36.73 9.35 24.61
C ARG A 574 -37.63 8.95 25.79
N ARG A 575 -38.80 8.39 25.51
CA ARG A 575 -39.69 7.83 26.51
C ARG A 575 -39.72 6.29 26.40
N ASP A 576 -39.29 5.64 27.48
CA ASP A 576 -39.37 4.17 27.57
C ASP A 576 -40.82 3.71 27.73
N LEU A 577 -41.17 2.61 27.09
CA LEU A 577 -42.53 2.04 27.11
C LEU A 577 -42.56 0.75 27.93
N LYS A 578 -43.58 0.57 28.74
CA LYS A 578 -43.93 -0.70 29.35
C LYS A 578 -44.83 -1.48 28.41
N VAL A 579 -44.25 -2.36 27.59
CA VAL A 579 -44.97 -3.12 26.56
C VAL A 579 -44.97 -4.59 26.89
N ALA A 580 -46.16 -5.16 27.13
CA ALA A 580 -46.30 -6.60 27.19
C ALA A 580 -45.95 -7.25 25.84
N TYR A 581 -45.39 -8.46 25.84
CA TYR A 581 -44.96 -9.15 24.64
C TYR A 581 -46.05 -9.25 23.55
N ALA A 582 -47.30 -9.40 23.95
CA ALA A 582 -48.45 -9.46 23.05
C ALA A 582 -48.70 -8.15 22.28
N ASN A 583 -48.23 -7.01 22.78
CA ASN A 583 -48.47 -5.68 22.20
C ASN A 583 -47.24 -5.13 21.42
N LYS A 584 -46.18 -5.92 21.27
CA LYS A 584 -44.92 -5.52 20.60
C LYS A 584 -45.15 -5.00 19.17
N ASP A 585 -46.01 -5.67 18.43
CA ASP A 585 -46.25 -5.34 17.03
C ASP A 585 -47.10 -4.06 16.90
N ALA A 586 -48.00 -3.80 17.85
CA ALA A 586 -48.78 -2.56 17.92
C ALA A 586 -47.87 -1.34 18.15
N VAL A 587 -46.98 -1.38 19.14
CA VAL A 587 -46.06 -0.24 19.39
C VAL A 587 -45.03 -0.08 18.28
N LYS A 588 -44.61 -1.17 17.65
CA LYS A 588 -43.70 -1.15 16.50
C LYS A 588 -44.34 -0.48 15.28
N SER A 589 -45.60 -0.78 14.99
CA SER A 589 -46.34 -0.16 13.88
C SER A 589 -46.56 1.35 14.06
N LEU A 590 -46.58 1.81 15.31
CA LEU A 590 -46.63 3.23 15.68
C LEU A 590 -45.26 3.92 15.61
N GLY A 591 -44.18 3.19 15.31
CA GLY A 591 -42.83 3.76 15.17
C GLY A 591 -41.93 3.60 16.40
N ALA A 592 -42.36 2.89 17.45
CA ALA A 592 -41.47 2.60 18.59
C ALA A 592 -40.31 1.72 18.17
N GLN A 593 -39.15 1.92 18.80
CA GLN A 593 -37.92 1.17 18.57
C GLN A 593 -37.57 0.29 19.75
N TRP A 594 -36.89 -0.83 19.48
CA TRP A 594 -36.43 -1.76 20.51
C TRP A 594 -34.96 -1.52 20.87
N ASP A 595 -34.68 -1.18 22.09
CA ASP A 595 -33.33 -1.12 22.63
C ASP A 595 -32.85 -2.50 23.05
N ARG A 596 -31.92 -3.06 22.29
CA ARG A 596 -31.36 -4.42 22.54
C ARG A 596 -30.53 -4.51 23.82
N THR A 597 -29.90 -3.40 24.23
CA THR A 597 -29.03 -3.34 25.39
C THR A 597 -29.85 -3.25 26.68
N ARG A 598 -30.84 -2.38 26.70
CA ARG A 598 -31.71 -2.17 27.89
C ARG A 598 -32.95 -3.09 27.87
N LYS A 599 -33.17 -3.82 26.78
CA LYS A 599 -34.33 -4.72 26.58
C LYS A 599 -35.68 -4.03 26.84
N VAL A 600 -35.83 -2.81 26.29
CA VAL A 600 -37.02 -1.98 26.47
C VAL A 600 -37.43 -1.36 25.14
N TRP A 601 -38.76 -1.23 24.92
CA TRP A 601 -39.27 -0.41 23.82
C TRP A 601 -39.23 1.07 24.21
N TYR A 602 -38.97 1.93 23.23
CA TYR A 602 -38.97 3.39 23.45
C TYR A 602 -39.53 4.14 22.26
N VAL A 603 -40.06 5.34 22.52
CA VAL A 603 -40.52 6.29 21.50
C VAL A 603 -39.35 7.23 21.18
N PRO A 604 -38.89 7.31 19.89
CA PRO A 604 -37.93 8.32 19.44
C PRO A 604 -38.49 9.76 19.59
N ASP A 605 -37.62 10.73 19.81
CA ASP A 605 -37.96 12.12 20.11
C ASP A 605 -38.81 12.83 19.05
N HIS A 606 -38.72 12.39 17.80
CA HIS A 606 -39.42 12.99 16.67
C HIS A 606 -40.87 12.47 16.50
N LEU A 607 -41.31 11.53 17.34
CA LEU A 607 -42.66 10.99 17.29
C LEU A 607 -43.53 11.58 18.40
N ASP A 608 -44.81 11.82 18.07
CA ASP A 608 -45.83 12.20 19.02
C ASP A 608 -46.04 11.09 20.05
N LEU A 609 -46.09 11.44 21.33
CA LEU A 609 -46.28 10.54 22.46
C LEU A 609 -47.75 10.12 22.66
N GLU A 610 -48.70 10.83 22.12
CA GLU A 610 -50.12 10.59 22.34
C GLU A 610 -50.57 9.19 21.90
N PRO A 611 -50.11 8.63 20.72
CA PRO A 611 -50.42 7.26 20.33
C PRO A 611 -49.88 6.19 21.30
N PHE A 612 -48.87 6.50 22.10
CA PHE A 612 -48.18 5.59 23.01
C PHE A 612 -48.65 5.72 24.47
N ARG A 613 -49.62 6.57 24.77
CA ARG A 613 -50.06 6.95 26.12
C ARG A 613 -50.33 5.74 27.02
N ASN A 614 -50.90 4.64 26.48
CA ASN A 614 -51.23 3.44 27.24
C ASN A 614 -50.01 2.59 27.64
N TRP A 615 -48.82 2.86 27.09
CA TRP A 615 -47.59 2.12 27.32
C TRP A 615 -46.48 3.01 27.91
N LEU A 616 -46.71 4.29 28.12
CA LEU A 616 -45.71 5.15 28.77
C LEU A 616 -45.46 4.63 30.19
N ALA A 617 -44.15 4.45 30.53
CA ALA A 617 -43.78 4.20 31.90
C ALA A 617 -44.06 5.46 32.73
N GLU A 618 -44.73 5.36 33.84
CA GLU A 618 -44.89 6.47 34.77
C GLU A 618 -43.51 6.99 35.18
N PRO A 619 -43.33 8.33 35.32
CA PRO A 619 -42.08 8.99 35.59
C PRO A 619 -41.38 8.50 36.88
#